data_07986f11a759e05d89d43373bbc9e795
#
_entry.id   07986f11a759e05d89d43373bbc9e795
#
_cell.length_a   1.000
_cell.length_b   1.000
_cell.length_c   1.000
_cell.angle_alpha   90.00
_cell.angle_beta   90.00
_cell.angle_gamma   90.00
#
_symmetry.space_group_name_H-M   'P 1'
#
loop_
_entity.id
_entity.type
_entity.pdbx_description
1 polymer ?
#
loop_
_entity_poly.entity_id
_entity_poly.type
_entity_poly.pdbx_seq_one_letter_code
_entity_poly.pdbx_strand_id
1 'polypeptide(L)'
;KGKIQVSDDAKQWVDIANLPGGDANLDEIKLKGKGRYVRVWMEQPANDGRYILSEIEVMGKGGLLAQPAAAPAATKDEIRLSGGNWKVQRASEVTASGEEISKPSFSPENWIVATVPGTVLSSYKNIGAIPNPNYADNLMQISESFFNSNFWYRDEFEVPEGFKQDRLFLNFDGINWKANVYLNGNKIGRIEGAFIRGVFDVTDRVVPGKN
;
A
#
# COMPACT_ATOMS: atom_id res chain seq x y z
N LYS A 1 -9.54 -30.73 12.67
CA LYS A 1 -8.08 -30.81 12.50
C LYS A 1 -7.68 -30.13 11.19
N GLY A 2 -6.51 -29.59 11.14
CA GLY A 2 -6.01 -28.90 9.97
C GLY A 2 -4.50 -28.72 10.00
N LYS A 3 -4.01 -27.86 9.10
CA LYS A 3 -2.60 -27.51 8.97
C LYS A 3 -2.43 -26.01 8.82
N ILE A 4 -1.29 -25.52 9.28
CA ILE A 4 -0.82 -24.17 8.94
C ILE A 4 0.21 -24.33 7.84
N GLN A 5 0.02 -23.57 6.76
CA GLN A 5 0.85 -23.63 5.58
C GLN A 5 1.35 -22.23 5.22
N VAL A 6 2.56 -22.17 4.67
CA VAL A 6 3.14 -20.95 4.11
C VAL A 6 3.44 -21.11 2.64
N SER A 7 3.45 -19.99 1.92
CA SER A 7 3.78 -19.94 0.50
C SER A 7 4.39 -18.59 0.14
N ASP A 8 5.24 -18.57 -0.87
CA ASP A 8 5.77 -17.33 -1.44
C ASP A 8 4.97 -16.85 -2.66
N ASP A 9 4.22 -17.74 -3.31
CA ASP A 9 3.52 -17.49 -4.58
C ASP A 9 2.01 -17.76 -4.53
N ALA A 10 1.48 -18.20 -3.37
CA ALA A 10 0.10 -18.65 -3.15
C ALA A 10 -0.32 -19.86 -4.01
N LYS A 11 0.63 -20.54 -4.66
CA LYS A 11 0.41 -21.73 -5.48
C LYS A 11 1.03 -22.97 -4.85
N GLN A 12 2.28 -22.88 -4.47
CA GLN A 12 2.99 -23.96 -3.76
C GLN A 12 2.96 -23.69 -2.27
N TRP A 13 2.50 -24.68 -1.50
CA TRP A 13 2.29 -24.55 -0.07
C TRP A 13 3.11 -25.57 0.70
N VAL A 14 3.77 -25.10 1.75
CA VAL A 14 4.57 -25.90 2.66
C VAL A 14 3.89 -25.98 4.01
N ASP A 15 3.70 -27.19 4.52
CA ASP A 15 3.17 -27.43 5.86
C ASP A 15 4.20 -27.02 6.90
N ILE A 16 3.83 -26.15 7.83
CA ILE A 16 4.71 -25.69 8.91
C ILE A 16 4.23 -26.11 10.29
N ALA A 17 2.96 -26.44 10.45
CA ALA A 17 2.40 -27.03 11.65
C ALA A 17 1.10 -27.77 11.39
N ASN A 18 0.78 -28.72 12.28
CA ASN A 18 -0.53 -29.32 12.37
C ASN A 18 -1.37 -28.58 13.41
N LEU A 19 -2.65 -28.36 13.08
CA LEU A 19 -3.65 -27.90 14.02
C LEU A 19 -4.33 -29.11 14.68
N PRO A 20 -4.17 -29.30 15.99
CA PRO A 20 -4.99 -30.28 16.70
C PRO A 20 -6.45 -29.86 16.60
N GLY A 21 -7.37 -30.77 16.77
CA GLY A 21 -8.78 -30.43 16.88
C GLY A 21 -8.98 -29.60 18.16
N GLY A 22 -9.57 -28.42 18.01
CA GLY A 22 -9.76 -27.50 19.13
C GLY A 22 -11.00 -27.81 19.98
N ASP A 23 -10.96 -27.34 21.19
CA ASP A 23 -12.05 -27.35 22.18
C ASP A 23 -12.66 -25.94 22.39
N ALA A 24 -12.53 -25.06 21.41
CA ALA A 24 -12.93 -23.65 21.42
C ALA A 24 -12.06 -22.73 22.32
N ASN A 25 -10.90 -23.14 22.72
CA ASN A 25 -9.93 -22.34 23.44
C ASN A 25 -8.93 -21.66 22.51
N LEU A 26 -8.16 -20.73 23.06
CA LEU A 26 -7.06 -20.07 22.36
C LEU A 26 -5.90 -21.05 22.20
N ASP A 27 -5.54 -21.38 20.95
CA ASP A 27 -4.37 -22.19 20.62
C ASP A 27 -3.19 -21.28 20.25
N GLU A 28 -2.18 -21.19 21.08
CA GLU A 28 -0.92 -20.54 20.76
C GLU A 28 0.07 -21.56 20.17
N ILE A 29 0.36 -21.45 18.88
CA ILE A 29 1.25 -22.38 18.18
C ILE A 29 2.55 -21.66 17.82
N LYS A 30 3.66 -22.11 18.42
CA LYS A 30 4.99 -21.58 18.06
C LYS A 30 5.44 -22.18 16.73
N LEU A 31 5.56 -21.33 15.72
CA LEU A 31 5.88 -21.71 14.37
C LEU A 31 7.32 -21.34 14.01
N LYS A 32 7.92 -22.17 13.15
CA LYS A 32 9.12 -21.81 12.38
C LYS A 32 8.78 -21.92 10.89
N GLY A 33 8.60 -20.79 10.27
CA GLY A 33 8.29 -20.74 8.84
C GLY A 33 8.61 -19.36 8.26
N LYS A 34 8.81 -19.30 6.98
CA LYS A 34 8.99 -18.08 6.19
C LYS A 34 8.12 -18.20 4.95
N GLY A 35 7.37 -17.18 4.63
CA GLY A 35 6.55 -17.12 3.44
C GLY A 35 5.80 -15.79 3.36
N ARG A 36 5.40 -15.43 2.18
CA ARG A 36 4.60 -14.24 1.91
C ARG A 36 3.14 -14.42 2.28
N TYR A 37 2.66 -15.66 2.20
CA TYR A 37 1.28 -16.04 2.47
C TYR A 37 1.24 -17.10 3.56
N VAL A 38 0.24 -16.98 4.41
CA VAL A 38 -0.10 -17.98 5.44
C VAL A 38 -1.54 -18.40 5.22
N ARG A 39 -1.81 -19.70 5.33
CA ARG A 39 -3.19 -20.19 5.35
C ARG A 39 -3.38 -21.25 6.41
N VAL A 40 -4.60 -21.38 6.90
CA VAL A 40 -5.08 -22.52 7.64
C VAL A 40 -5.83 -23.43 6.66
N TRP A 41 -5.33 -24.64 6.54
CA TRP A 41 -5.95 -25.68 5.71
C TRP A 41 -6.71 -26.61 6.61
N MET A 42 -8.04 -26.62 6.54
CA MET A 42 -8.91 -27.43 7.36
C MET A 42 -9.16 -28.78 6.69
N GLU A 43 -8.71 -29.88 7.32
CA GLU A 43 -8.79 -31.23 6.76
C GLU A 43 -9.98 -32.01 7.30
N GLN A 44 -10.29 -31.84 8.57
CA GLN A 44 -11.40 -32.52 9.24
C GLN A 44 -12.30 -31.54 9.98
N PRO A 45 -13.62 -31.61 9.77
CA PRO A 45 -14.55 -30.77 10.52
C PRO A 45 -14.63 -31.19 11.99
N ALA A 46 -15.27 -30.37 12.80
CA ALA A 46 -15.71 -30.72 14.15
C ALA A 46 -16.77 -31.84 14.10
N ASN A 47 -17.11 -32.42 15.26
CA ASN A 47 -18.08 -33.49 15.36
C ASN A 47 -19.48 -33.13 14.83
N ASP A 48 -19.79 -31.86 14.75
CA ASP A 48 -21.03 -31.32 14.19
C ASP A 48 -20.95 -31.04 12.66
N GLY A 49 -19.88 -31.44 12.02
CA GLY A 49 -19.67 -31.28 10.59
C GLY A 49 -19.22 -29.88 10.15
N ARG A 50 -18.96 -28.97 11.08
CA ARG A 50 -18.58 -27.59 10.78
C ARG A 50 -17.08 -27.34 10.95
N TYR A 51 -16.56 -26.42 10.13
CA TYR A 51 -15.26 -25.79 10.35
C TYR A 51 -15.50 -24.42 10.98
N ILE A 52 -15.00 -24.25 12.19
CA ILE A 52 -15.12 -22.98 12.93
C ILE A 52 -13.72 -22.46 13.18
N LEU A 53 -13.49 -21.22 12.77
CA LEU A 53 -12.29 -20.46 13.04
C LEU A 53 -12.75 -19.05 13.41
N SER A 54 -12.55 -18.67 14.67
CA SER A 54 -13.04 -17.40 15.18
C SER A 54 -12.08 -16.26 14.83
N GLU A 55 -10.77 -16.49 15.00
CA GLU A 55 -9.75 -15.49 14.75
C GLU A 55 -8.40 -16.16 14.49
N ILE A 56 -7.55 -15.52 13.69
CA ILE A 56 -6.15 -15.89 13.50
C ILE A 56 -5.28 -14.67 13.66
N GLU A 57 -4.30 -14.80 14.56
CA GLU A 57 -3.20 -13.84 14.66
C GLU A 57 -1.91 -14.51 14.22
N VAL A 58 -1.15 -13.84 13.37
CA VAL A 58 0.18 -14.29 12.96
C VAL A 58 1.19 -13.30 13.48
N MET A 59 1.92 -13.70 14.53
CA MET A 59 2.99 -12.90 15.12
C MET A 59 4.34 -13.39 14.66
N GLY A 60 5.24 -12.48 14.30
CA GLY A 60 6.59 -12.82 13.84
C GLY A 60 7.60 -11.71 14.07
N LYS A 61 8.87 -12.07 14.06
CA LYS A 61 9.97 -11.09 14.00
C LYS A 61 10.18 -10.67 12.54
N GLY A 62 10.15 -9.39 12.31
CA GLY A 62 10.34 -8.82 11.00
C GLY A 62 9.01 -8.43 10.40
N GLY A 63 8.45 -7.32 10.78
CA GLY A 63 7.27 -6.72 10.22
C GLY A 63 7.00 -7.06 8.74
N LEU A 64 6.12 -6.39 8.09
CA LEU A 64 5.86 -6.56 6.66
C LEU A 64 7.17 -6.89 5.95
N LEU A 65 7.23 -8.08 5.35
CA LEU A 65 8.29 -8.41 4.39
C LEU A 65 8.55 -7.15 3.58
N ALA A 66 9.81 -6.72 3.55
CA ALA A 66 10.25 -5.51 2.87
C ALA A 66 9.29 -5.18 1.73
N GLN A 67 8.77 -3.96 1.71
CA GLN A 67 7.84 -3.51 0.66
C GLN A 67 8.23 -4.21 -0.64
N PRO A 68 7.31 -4.80 -1.37
CA PRO A 68 7.65 -5.52 -2.60
C PRO A 68 8.67 -4.67 -3.33
N ALA A 69 9.81 -5.26 -3.64
CA ALA A 69 10.95 -4.57 -4.22
C ALA A 69 10.44 -3.55 -5.22
N ALA A 70 10.91 -2.32 -5.11
CA ALA A 70 10.43 -1.20 -5.92
C ALA A 70 10.09 -1.74 -7.31
N ALA A 71 8.89 -1.43 -7.77
CA ALA A 71 8.41 -1.95 -9.04
C ALA A 71 9.54 -1.87 -10.07
N PRO A 72 9.69 -2.85 -10.94
CA PRO A 72 10.82 -2.89 -11.85
C PRO A 72 10.99 -1.53 -12.51
N ALA A 73 12.22 -1.04 -12.49
CA ALA A 73 12.59 0.18 -13.16
C ALA A 73 11.97 0.24 -14.56
N ALA A 74 11.78 1.44 -15.07
CA ALA A 74 11.20 1.73 -16.37
C ALA A 74 11.48 0.64 -17.42
N THR A 75 10.43 0.11 -17.98
CA THR A 75 10.54 -0.60 -19.27
C THR A 75 10.69 0.42 -20.38
N LYS A 76 10.90 -0.02 -21.62
CA LYS A 76 10.97 0.89 -22.78
C LYS A 76 9.71 1.78 -22.90
N ASP A 77 8.56 1.30 -22.46
CA ASP A 77 7.26 1.91 -22.72
C ASP A 77 6.48 2.28 -21.44
N GLU A 78 6.98 1.94 -20.25
CA GLU A 78 6.25 2.18 -19.00
C GLU A 78 7.21 2.46 -17.83
N ILE A 79 6.89 3.49 -17.05
CA ILE A 79 7.51 3.79 -15.76
C ILE A 79 6.45 3.61 -14.68
N ARG A 80 6.67 2.67 -13.76
CA ARG A 80 5.76 2.46 -12.63
C ARG A 80 6.15 3.30 -11.44
N LEU A 81 5.19 4.09 -10.97
CA LEU A 81 5.35 4.99 -9.82
C LEU A 81 4.79 4.37 -8.53
N SER A 82 4.76 3.05 -8.42
CA SER A 82 4.38 2.36 -7.19
C SER A 82 5.61 2.05 -6.33
N GLY A 83 5.46 2.11 -5.02
CA GLY A 83 6.54 1.74 -4.10
C GLY A 83 6.99 2.86 -3.16
N GLY A 84 8.26 2.87 -2.79
CA GLY A 84 8.77 3.57 -1.62
C GLY A 84 9.08 5.07 -1.73
N ASN A 85 8.96 5.70 -2.88
CA ASN A 85 9.34 7.11 -3.04
C ASN A 85 8.23 8.09 -2.67
N TRP A 86 6.99 7.60 -2.64
CA TRP A 86 5.85 8.43 -2.28
C TRP A 86 5.94 8.98 -0.87
N LYS A 87 5.58 10.25 -0.74
CA LYS A 87 5.42 10.96 0.53
C LYS A 87 3.98 11.40 0.70
N VAL A 88 3.52 11.47 1.94
CA VAL A 88 2.19 11.95 2.28
C VAL A 88 2.24 12.92 3.45
N GLN A 89 1.43 13.98 3.37
CA GLN A 89 1.23 14.93 4.45
C GLN A 89 -0.20 15.44 4.47
N ARG A 90 -0.71 15.72 5.66
CA ARG A 90 -2.02 16.33 5.84
C ARG A 90 -2.04 17.73 5.22
N ALA A 91 -3.07 18.04 4.45
CA ALA A 91 -3.11 19.29 3.68
C ALA A 91 -3.13 20.54 4.57
N SER A 92 -3.70 20.44 5.77
CA SER A 92 -3.68 21.56 6.75
C SER A 92 -2.29 21.91 7.29
N GLU A 93 -1.33 20.99 7.17
CA GLU A 93 0.07 21.20 7.59
C GLU A 93 0.95 21.73 6.46
N VAL A 94 0.38 21.98 5.29
CA VAL A 94 1.13 22.41 4.10
C VAL A 94 0.53 23.71 3.57
N THR A 95 1.31 24.76 3.60
CA THR A 95 0.90 26.11 3.11
C THR A 95 1.16 26.28 1.62
N ALA A 96 2.05 25.48 1.04
CA ALA A 96 2.39 25.54 -0.38
C ALA A 96 1.23 25.12 -1.28
N SER A 97 1.10 25.74 -2.43
CA SER A 97 0.11 25.38 -3.45
C SER A 97 0.47 24.06 -4.16
N GLY A 98 -0.49 23.45 -4.85
CA GLY A 98 -0.23 22.23 -5.62
C GLY A 98 0.80 22.43 -6.74
N GLU A 99 0.82 23.63 -7.32
CA GLU A 99 1.82 24.04 -8.31
C GLU A 99 3.22 24.13 -7.70
N GLU A 100 3.35 24.59 -6.47
CA GLU A 100 4.64 24.65 -5.77
C GLU A 100 5.09 23.24 -5.33
N ILE A 101 4.19 22.47 -4.72
CA ILE A 101 4.45 21.10 -4.25
C ILE A 101 4.94 20.20 -5.38
N SER A 102 4.39 20.37 -6.59
CA SER A 102 4.71 19.52 -7.74
C SER A 102 6.00 19.90 -8.48
N LYS A 103 6.72 20.93 -8.06
CA LYS A 103 8.01 21.28 -8.66
C LYS A 103 9.11 20.32 -8.19
N PRO A 104 10.06 19.93 -9.06
CA PRO A 104 11.22 19.15 -8.67
C PRO A 104 12.10 19.78 -7.60
N SER A 105 12.02 21.11 -7.42
CA SER A 105 12.74 21.87 -6.40
C SER A 105 12.07 21.86 -5.01
N PHE A 106 10.84 21.40 -4.91
CA PHE A 106 10.14 21.35 -3.62
C PHE A 106 10.72 20.26 -2.72
N SER A 107 11.04 20.60 -1.48
CA SER A 107 11.49 19.64 -0.47
C SER A 107 10.33 19.25 0.45
N PRO A 108 9.90 17.98 0.48
CA PRO A 108 8.85 17.50 1.35
C PRO A 108 9.38 17.22 2.77
N GLU A 109 9.89 18.24 3.45
CA GLU A 109 10.35 18.14 4.82
C GLU A 109 9.20 17.77 5.75
N ASN A 110 9.46 16.86 6.68
CA ASN A 110 8.47 16.33 7.63
C ASN A 110 7.29 15.54 7.00
N TRP A 111 7.36 15.23 5.72
CA TRP A 111 6.38 14.34 5.11
C TRP A 111 6.74 12.89 5.40
N ILE A 112 5.76 12.09 5.75
CA ILE A 112 5.98 10.67 6.00
C ILE A 112 6.02 9.86 4.70
N VAL A 113 6.66 8.70 4.76
CA VAL A 113 6.64 7.74 3.65
C VAL A 113 5.22 7.22 3.46
N ALA A 114 4.71 7.33 2.24
CA ALA A 114 3.40 6.81 1.88
C ALA A 114 3.49 5.36 1.38
N THR A 115 2.48 4.58 1.69
CA THR A 115 2.29 3.26 1.09
C THR A 115 1.44 3.40 -0.16
N VAL A 116 2.02 3.15 -1.33
CA VAL A 116 1.34 3.22 -2.63
C VAL A 116 1.63 1.92 -3.42
N PRO A 117 0.59 1.15 -3.79
CA PRO A 117 -0.84 1.38 -3.50
C PRO A 117 -1.18 1.19 -2.02
N GLY A 118 -2.11 1.99 -1.52
CA GLY A 118 -2.55 1.93 -0.13
C GLY A 118 -3.37 3.15 0.29
N THR A 119 -3.81 3.15 1.53
CA THR A 119 -4.54 4.26 2.11
C THR A 119 -3.64 5.15 2.98
N VAL A 120 -4.13 6.34 3.33
CA VAL A 120 -3.47 7.18 4.34
C VAL A 120 -3.28 6.40 5.64
N LEU A 121 -4.33 5.71 6.09
CA LEU A 121 -4.28 4.89 7.30
C LEU A 121 -3.17 3.83 7.24
N SER A 122 -3.03 3.15 6.10
CA SER A 122 -1.96 2.17 5.88
C SER A 122 -0.58 2.80 5.98
N SER A 123 -0.41 4.02 5.47
CA SER A 123 0.85 4.76 5.54
C SER A 123 1.24 5.05 6.99
N TYR A 124 0.32 5.58 7.78
CA TYR A 124 0.57 5.89 9.21
C TYR A 124 0.79 4.63 10.05
N LYS A 125 0.05 3.55 9.76
CA LYS A 125 0.29 2.25 10.41
C LYS A 125 1.70 1.73 10.10
N ASN A 126 2.11 1.79 8.84
CA ASN A 126 3.37 1.18 8.41
C ASN A 126 4.63 1.87 8.96
N ILE A 127 4.53 3.16 9.29
CA ILE A 127 5.60 3.88 10.01
C ILE A 127 5.48 3.76 11.53
N GLY A 128 4.49 3.03 12.04
CA GLY A 128 4.27 2.85 13.48
C GLY A 128 3.64 4.04 14.20
N ALA A 129 3.09 5.02 13.47
CA ALA A 129 2.48 6.22 14.06
C ALA A 129 1.09 5.95 14.67
N ILE A 130 0.45 4.88 14.26
CA ILE A 130 -0.82 4.39 14.82
C ILE A 130 -0.73 2.89 15.08
N PRO A 131 -1.51 2.36 16.05
CA PRO A 131 -1.59 0.92 16.27
C PRO A 131 -2.23 0.20 15.08
N ASN A 132 -2.08 -1.12 15.03
CA ASN A 132 -2.73 -1.92 14.00
C ASN A 132 -4.26 -1.84 14.16
N PRO A 133 -5.00 -1.24 13.20
CA PRO A 133 -6.45 -1.05 13.32
C PRO A 133 -7.26 -2.36 13.31
N ASN A 134 -6.65 -3.44 12.86
CA ASN A 134 -7.29 -4.76 12.79
C ASN A 134 -7.03 -5.61 14.04
N TYR A 135 -6.44 -5.05 15.08
CA TYR A 135 -6.16 -5.77 16.31
C TYR A 135 -6.96 -5.21 17.47
N ALA A 136 -7.71 -6.09 18.16
CA ALA A 136 -8.55 -5.78 19.33
C ALA A 136 -9.39 -4.50 19.10
N ASP A 137 -9.32 -3.57 20.05
CA ASP A 137 -10.04 -2.28 20.03
C ASP A 137 -9.20 -1.11 19.50
N ASN A 138 -8.06 -1.37 18.90
CA ASN A 138 -7.13 -0.34 18.39
C ASN A 138 -7.80 0.66 17.44
N LEU A 139 -8.78 0.22 16.64
CA LEU A 139 -9.53 1.10 15.75
C LEU A 139 -10.21 2.24 16.52
N MET A 140 -10.67 1.98 17.74
CA MET A 140 -11.31 2.99 18.60
C MET A 140 -10.33 4.05 19.11
N GLN A 141 -9.04 3.77 19.09
CA GLN A 141 -7.97 4.67 19.51
C GLN A 141 -7.46 5.56 18.37
N ILE A 142 -7.90 5.30 17.13
CA ILE A 142 -7.47 6.04 15.95
C ILE A 142 -8.40 7.23 15.72
N SER A 143 -7.82 8.42 15.60
CA SER A 143 -8.58 9.66 15.40
C SER A 143 -9.25 9.68 14.04
N GLU A 144 -10.56 9.55 13.99
CA GLU A 144 -11.35 9.66 12.77
C GLU A 144 -11.19 11.05 12.12
N SER A 145 -11.23 12.11 12.93
CA SER A 145 -11.12 13.48 12.44
C SER A 145 -9.76 13.79 11.79
N PHE A 146 -8.70 13.10 12.22
CA PHE A 146 -7.40 13.22 11.58
C PHE A 146 -7.43 12.66 10.16
N PHE A 147 -8.01 11.47 9.97
CA PHE A 147 -8.05 10.79 8.68
C PHE A 147 -9.18 11.28 7.77
N ASN A 148 -10.23 11.86 8.33
CA ASN A 148 -11.29 12.52 7.56
C ASN A 148 -10.87 13.95 7.16
N SER A 149 -9.78 14.06 6.42
CA SER A 149 -9.21 15.31 5.96
C SER A 149 -8.51 15.14 4.60
N ASN A 150 -8.14 16.24 3.99
CA ASN A 150 -7.40 16.23 2.74
C ASN A 150 -5.93 15.92 2.99
N PHE A 151 -5.31 15.20 2.07
CA PHE A 151 -3.90 14.85 2.10
C PHE A 151 -3.23 15.14 0.78
N TRP A 152 -1.98 15.58 0.85
CA TRP A 152 -1.08 15.63 -0.27
C TRP A 152 -0.30 14.33 -0.37
N TYR A 153 -0.27 13.75 -1.58
CA TYR A 153 0.64 12.69 -1.97
C TYR A 153 1.62 13.25 -2.97
N ARG A 154 2.89 12.96 -2.82
CA ARG A 154 3.95 13.43 -3.69
C ARG A 154 4.94 12.30 -3.99
N ASP A 155 5.33 12.19 -5.25
CA ASP A 155 6.41 11.33 -5.70
C ASP A 155 7.37 12.11 -6.58
N GLU A 156 8.59 11.63 -6.69
CA GLU A 156 9.58 12.08 -7.65
C GLU A 156 10.06 10.88 -8.47
N PHE A 157 10.11 11.05 -9.75
CA PHE A 157 10.56 10.00 -10.66
C PHE A 157 11.49 10.54 -11.74
N GLU A 158 12.35 9.65 -12.23
CA GLU A 158 13.27 9.97 -13.32
C GLU A 158 12.77 9.38 -14.62
N VAL A 159 12.81 10.20 -15.66
CA VAL A 159 12.55 9.80 -17.03
C VAL A 159 13.87 9.63 -17.74
N PRO A 160 14.25 8.40 -18.18
CA PRO A 160 15.49 8.16 -18.91
C PRO A 160 15.57 8.97 -20.19
N GLU A 161 16.78 9.41 -20.57
CA GLU A 161 16.99 10.19 -21.82
C GLU A 161 16.47 9.49 -23.09
N GLY A 162 16.46 8.18 -23.12
CA GLY A 162 15.94 7.39 -24.23
C GLY A 162 14.44 7.12 -24.22
N PHE A 163 13.73 7.59 -23.19
CA PHE A 163 12.28 7.37 -23.04
C PHE A 163 11.51 8.40 -23.90
N LYS A 164 11.55 8.20 -25.20
CA LYS A 164 10.81 9.03 -26.17
C LYS A 164 9.63 8.24 -26.70
N GLN A 165 8.44 8.77 -26.48
CA GLN A 165 7.19 8.30 -27.06
C GLN A 165 6.51 9.48 -27.73
N ASP A 166 5.73 9.21 -28.77
CA ASP A 166 4.94 10.23 -29.44
C ASP A 166 3.92 10.88 -28.49
N ARG A 167 3.41 10.09 -27.54
CA ARG A 167 2.52 10.55 -26.49
C ARG A 167 2.81 9.87 -25.16
N LEU A 168 2.78 10.65 -24.08
CA LEU A 168 2.96 10.18 -22.70
C LEU A 168 1.69 10.38 -21.90
N PHE A 169 1.28 9.36 -21.19
CA PHE A 169 0.11 9.41 -20.32
C PHE A 169 0.50 9.07 -18.87
N LEU A 170 0.06 9.94 -17.95
CA LEU A 170 0.10 9.64 -16.52
C LEU A 170 -1.21 8.97 -16.13
N ASN A 171 -1.11 7.73 -15.64
CA ASN A 171 -2.25 6.90 -15.30
C ASN A 171 -2.34 6.67 -13.80
N PHE A 172 -3.54 6.83 -13.25
CA PHE A 172 -3.90 6.43 -11.89
C PHE A 172 -4.97 5.34 -11.97
N ASP A 173 -4.66 4.15 -11.51
CA ASP A 173 -5.59 3.01 -11.58
C ASP A 173 -6.77 3.14 -10.62
N GLY A 174 -6.63 3.93 -9.57
CA GLY A 174 -7.72 4.28 -8.67
C GLY A 174 -7.29 5.25 -7.59
N ILE A 175 -8.07 6.29 -7.39
CA ILE A 175 -7.96 7.21 -6.25
C ILE A 175 -9.35 7.30 -5.62
N ASN A 176 -9.44 7.09 -4.32
CA ASN A 176 -10.68 7.21 -3.62
C ASN A 176 -10.76 8.60 -2.94
N TRP A 177 -11.54 9.52 -3.39
CA TRP A 177 -12.44 9.48 -4.53
C TRP A 177 -12.37 10.80 -5.31
N LYS A 178 -11.65 11.79 -4.74
CA LYS A 178 -11.38 13.09 -5.38
C LYS A 178 -9.91 13.43 -5.26
N ALA A 179 -9.31 13.87 -6.37
CA ALA A 179 -7.95 14.40 -6.35
C ALA A 179 -7.78 15.48 -7.42
N ASN A 180 -7.02 16.52 -7.07
CA ASN A 180 -6.39 17.39 -8.05
C ASN A 180 -5.00 16.81 -8.34
N VAL A 181 -4.63 16.75 -9.61
CA VAL A 181 -3.36 16.20 -10.05
C VAL A 181 -2.49 17.30 -10.61
N TYR A 182 -1.23 17.29 -10.19
CA TYR A 182 -0.22 18.28 -10.57
C TYR A 182 1.04 17.58 -11.06
N LEU A 183 1.73 18.18 -12.01
CA LEU A 183 3.01 17.70 -12.51
C LEU A 183 3.89 18.90 -12.89
N ASN A 184 5.14 18.93 -12.39
CA ASN A 184 6.14 19.93 -12.74
C ASN A 184 5.64 21.39 -12.66
N GLY A 185 4.93 21.72 -11.57
CA GLY A 185 4.40 23.05 -11.33
C GLY A 185 3.09 23.39 -12.04
N ASN A 186 2.45 22.42 -12.66
CA ASN A 186 1.21 22.62 -13.40
C ASN A 186 0.10 21.71 -12.92
N LYS A 187 -1.10 22.25 -12.77
CA LYS A 187 -2.30 21.42 -12.59
C LYS A 187 -2.64 20.75 -13.92
N ILE A 188 -2.66 19.44 -13.94
CA ILE A 188 -2.92 18.65 -15.16
C ILE A 188 -4.35 18.11 -15.22
N GLY A 189 -5.05 18.06 -14.10
CA GLY A 189 -6.44 17.64 -14.08
C GLY A 189 -7.01 17.35 -12.71
N ARG A 190 -8.17 16.70 -12.72
CA ARG A 190 -8.93 16.28 -11.55
C ARG A 190 -9.50 14.90 -11.77
N ILE A 191 -9.52 14.10 -10.72
CA ILE A 191 -10.25 12.83 -10.63
C ILE A 191 -11.41 13.06 -9.67
N GLU A 192 -12.60 12.62 -10.04
CA GLU A 192 -13.77 12.67 -9.16
C GLU A 192 -14.65 11.46 -9.43
N GLY A 193 -14.60 10.50 -8.54
CA GLY A 193 -15.36 9.25 -8.57
C GLY A 193 -14.58 8.08 -7.99
N ALA A 194 -15.28 7.20 -7.29
CA ALA A 194 -14.71 5.94 -6.85
C ALA A 194 -14.65 4.97 -8.05
N PHE A 195 -13.62 4.12 -8.08
CA PHE A 195 -13.44 3.06 -9.09
C PHE A 195 -13.28 3.55 -10.53
N ILE A 196 -12.83 4.78 -10.73
CA ILE A 196 -12.47 5.31 -12.06
C ILE A 196 -10.97 5.48 -12.18
N ARG A 197 -10.46 5.34 -13.40
CA ARG A 197 -9.07 5.65 -13.73
C ARG A 197 -8.91 7.13 -14.06
N GLY A 198 -7.83 7.72 -13.57
CA GLY A 198 -7.36 9.02 -14.06
C GLY A 198 -6.35 8.79 -15.18
N VAL A 199 -6.58 9.38 -16.36
CA VAL A 199 -5.69 9.30 -17.51
C VAL A 199 -5.43 10.72 -18.00
N PHE A 200 -4.18 11.17 -17.95
CA PHE A 200 -3.80 12.52 -18.31
C PHE A 200 -2.70 12.49 -19.36
N ASP A 201 -2.91 13.17 -20.47
CA ASP A 201 -1.84 13.42 -21.45
C ASP A 201 -0.84 14.41 -20.86
N VAL A 202 0.39 13.96 -20.71
CA VAL A 202 1.50 14.72 -20.12
C VAL A 202 2.68 14.88 -21.07
N THR A 203 2.46 14.66 -22.34
CA THR A 203 3.48 14.68 -23.40
C THR A 203 4.36 15.93 -23.34
N ASP A 204 3.74 17.11 -23.17
CA ASP A 204 4.44 18.41 -23.11
C ASP A 204 4.81 18.83 -21.68
N ARG A 205 4.62 17.96 -20.69
CA ARG A 205 4.82 18.29 -19.27
C ARG A 205 5.95 17.48 -18.61
N VAL A 206 6.26 16.32 -19.17
CA VAL A 206 7.34 15.46 -18.71
C VAL A 206 8.63 15.89 -19.40
N VAL A 207 9.70 15.95 -18.61
CA VAL A 207 11.05 16.27 -19.10
C VAL A 207 12.00 15.08 -18.87
N PRO A 208 13.07 14.92 -19.66
CA PRO A 208 14.13 13.97 -19.32
C PRO A 208 14.74 14.31 -17.95
N GLY A 209 15.07 13.28 -17.18
CA GLY A 209 15.56 13.44 -15.82
C GLY A 209 14.43 13.55 -14.79
N LYS A 210 14.62 14.36 -13.77
CA LYS A 210 13.74 14.46 -12.59
C LYS A 210 12.44 15.21 -12.90
N ASN A 211 11.34 14.57 -12.55
CA ASN A 211 9.98 15.08 -12.64
C ASN A 211 9.28 15.01 -11.30
#